data_74b030c967f7b33bb294bda570f9ae9e
#
_entry.id   74b030c967f7b33bb294bda570f9ae9e
#
_cell.length_a   1.000
_cell.length_b   1.000
_cell.length_c   1.000
_cell.angle_alpha   90.00
_cell.angle_beta   90.00
_cell.angle_gamma   90.00
#
_symmetry.space_group_name_H-M   'P 1'
#
loop_
_entity.id
_entity.type
_entity.pdbx_description
1 polymer ?
#
loop_
_entity_poly.entity_id
_entity_poly.type
_entity_poly.pdbx_seq_one_letter_code
_entity_poly.pdbx_strand_id
1 'polypeptide(L)'
;MRFTIISKNDEKSKKTRSYITKELEKRGMKEDKIKPEIIISIGGDGTLLGAFHMYQHLLSETMFVGVHTGNLGFYADFHPEESDLLIDLIDRKEFVKTEFPLVHVKVHTDNGEENHLALNETTLKMVQGSTLAIDVGIGGKHFEKFRGDGICISTPSGSTAYNKSLGGALIHPSFQSIQLTEIASINNRVFRTIGSSIILPSHHTLNVYPNKNDTHLLTIDHLHFQLNGISSIEYKVAEETIKFARFRHFPFWHRVRESFISS
;
A
#
# COMPACT_ATOMS: atom_id res chain seq x y z
N MET A 1 13.14 -22.13 9.79
CA MET A 1 12.58 -20.83 9.37
C MET A 1 11.73 -20.28 10.50
N ARG A 2 11.77 -18.96 10.72
CA ARG A 2 10.96 -18.25 11.71
C ARG A 2 9.75 -17.63 11.01
N PHE A 3 8.58 -17.78 11.59
CA PHE A 3 7.36 -17.22 11.03
C PHE A 3 6.57 -16.43 12.07
N THR A 4 5.65 -15.59 11.60
CA THR A 4 4.58 -15.03 12.43
C THR A 4 3.29 -14.98 11.63
N ILE A 5 2.15 -14.95 12.34
CA ILE A 5 0.84 -14.90 11.71
C ILE A 5 0.05 -13.72 12.24
N ILE A 6 -0.37 -12.84 11.33
CA ILE A 6 -1.30 -11.75 11.59
C ILE A 6 -2.67 -12.16 11.04
N SER A 7 -3.69 -12.18 11.88
CA SER A 7 -5.02 -12.64 11.48
C SER A 7 -6.10 -11.63 11.83
N LYS A 8 -7.12 -11.58 10.98
CA LYS A 8 -8.35 -10.87 11.28
C LYS A 8 -9.01 -11.45 12.54
N ASN A 9 -9.73 -10.62 13.30
CA ASN A 9 -10.36 -11.02 14.55
C ASN A 9 -11.76 -11.64 14.33
N ASP A 10 -11.85 -12.68 13.48
CA ASP A 10 -13.05 -13.49 13.29
C ASP A 10 -12.75 -14.98 13.49
N GLU A 11 -13.81 -15.78 13.69
CA GLU A 11 -13.70 -17.21 14.01
C GLU A 11 -12.97 -18.04 12.93
N LYS A 12 -13.26 -17.76 11.65
CA LYS A 12 -12.62 -18.49 10.53
C LYS A 12 -11.12 -18.18 10.51
N SER A 13 -10.73 -16.93 10.62
CA SER A 13 -9.33 -16.50 10.63
C SER A 13 -8.57 -17.03 11.84
N LYS A 14 -9.19 -17.03 13.02
CA LYS A 14 -8.58 -17.59 14.25
C LYS A 14 -8.36 -19.10 14.16
N LYS A 15 -9.34 -19.86 13.65
CA LYS A 15 -9.20 -21.30 13.43
C LYS A 15 -8.09 -21.63 12.45
N THR A 16 -8.07 -20.93 11.31
CA THR A 16 -7.01 -21.06 10.29
C THR A 16 -5.63 -20.75 10.87
N ARG A 17 -5.50 -19.67 11.64
CA ARG A 17 -4.25 -19.31 12.33
C ARG A 17 -3.79 -20.42 13.25
N SER A 18 -4.66 -20.89 14.13
CA SER A 18 -4.31 -21.95 15.10
C SER A 18 -3.87 -23.23 14.41
N TYR A 19 -4.52 -23.59 13.31
CA TYR A 19 -4.17 -24.75 12.51
C TYR A 19 -2.79 -24.59 11.88
N ILE A 20 -2.55 -23.50 11.15
CA ILE A 20 -1.27 -23.24 10.45
C ILE A 20 -0.12 -23.15 11.46
N THR A 21 -0.31 -22.46 12.59
CA THR A 21 0.72 -22.36 13.64
C THR A 21 1.14 -23.74 14.11
N LYS A 22 0.16 -24.57 14.51
CA LYS A 22 0.42 -25.92 15.02
C LYS A 22 1.16 -26.82 14.02
N GLU A 23 0.76 -26.76 12.75
CA GLU A 23 1.36 -27.62 11.72
C GLU A 23 2.78 -27.14 11.32
N LEU A 24 3.04 -25.83 11.29
CA LEU A 24 4.39 -25.29 11.06
C LEU A 24 5.33 -25.63 12.22
N GLU A 25 4.85 -25.53 13.47
CA GLU A 25 5.64 -25.90 14.66
C GLU A 25 5.99 -27.40 14.68
N LYS A 26 5.07 -28.29 14.29
CA LYS A 26 5.34 -29.73 14.13
C LYS A 26 6.46 -30.01 13.13
N ARG A 27 6.66 -29.14 12.14
CA ARG A 27 7.73 -29.23 11.14
C ARG A 27 9.03 -28.55 11.58
N GLY A 28 9.12 -28.16 12.86
CA GLY A 28 10.32 -27.57 13.46
C GLY A 28 10.50 -26.09 13.14
N MET A 29 9.48 -25.41 12.62
CA MET A 29 9.51 -23.94 12.46
C MET A 29 9.16 -23.27 13.79
N LYS A 30 9.66 -22.05 14.00
CA LYS A 30 9.45 -21.31 15.24
C LYS A 30 8.63 -20.05 14.99
N GLU A 31 7.55 -19.89 15.77
CA GLU A 31 6.87 -18.58 15.79
C GLU A 31 7.78 -17.53 16.43
N ASP A 32 8.05 -16.44 15.71
CA ASP A 32 8.88 -15.33 16.16
C ASP A 32 8.24 -14.02 15.71
N LYS A 33 7.68 -13.29 16.69
CA LYS A 33 7.00 -12.01 16.46
C LYS A 33 7.96 -10.84 16.33
N ILE A 34 9.24 -11.02 16.67
CA ILE A 34 10.23 -9.94 16.67
C ILE A 34 10.99 -9.92 15.36
N LYS A 35 11.46 -11.08 14.87
CA LYS A 35 12.25 -11.20 13.65
C LYS A 35 11.77 -12.37 12.78
N PRO A 36 10.54 -12.32 12.26
CA PRO A 36 10.05 -13.36 11.35
C PRO A 36 10.75 -13.28 9.99
N GLU A 37 11.03 -14.42 9.40
CA GLU A 37 11.50 -14.52 8.01
C GLU A 37 10.33 -14.55 7.03
N ILE A 38 9.15 -15.04 7.50
CA ILE A 38 7.90 -15.02 6.74
C ILE A 38 6.74 -14.58 7.62
N ILE A 39 5.91 -13.70 7.09
CA ILE A 39 4.68 -13.18 7.72
C ILE A 39 3.49 -13.72 6.95
N ILE A 40 2.65 -14.49 7.61
CA ILE A 40 1.42 -15.03 7.05
C ILE A 40 0.26 -14.13 7.47
N SER A 41 -0.36 -13.45 6.51
CA SER A 41 -1.54 -12.62 6.76
C SER A 41 -2.81 -13.43 6.47
N ILE A 42 -3.68 -13.60 7.46
CA ILE A 42 -4.93 -14.36 7.34
C ILE A 42 -6.12 -13.40 7.48
N GLY A 43 -6.78 -13.11 6.36
CA GLY A 43 -7.89 -12.14 6.30
C GLY A 43 -8.06 -11.57 4.90
N GLY A 44 -8.44 -10.32 4.79
CA GLY A 44 -8.47 -9.56 3.54
C GLY A 44 -7.21 -8.70 3.37
N ASP A 45 -7.19 -7.91 2.28
CA ASP A 45 -6.09 -6.99 1.98
C ASP A 45 -5.79 -6.00 3.13
N GLY A 46 -6.82 -5.55 3.87
CA GLY A 46 -6.63 -4.72 5.06
C GLY A 46 -5.84 -5.40 6.18
N THR A 47 -5.92 -6.73 6.33
CA THR A 47 -5.10 -7.47 7.29
C THR A 47 -3.64 -7.49 6.86
N LEU A 48 -3.39 -7.60 5.58
CA LEU A 48 -2.04 -7.55 5.02
C LEU A 48 -1.44 -6.13 5.15
N LEU A 49 -2.23 -5.08 4.90
CA LEU A 49 -1.80 -3.70 5.14
C LEU A 49 -1.40 -3.49 6.61
N GLY A 50 -2.20 -4.01 7.55
CA GLY A 50 -1.85 -3.98 8.98
C GLY A 50 -0.55 -4.72 9.28
N ALA A 51 -0.35 -5.90 8.70
CA ALA A 51 0.89 -6.66 8.85
C ALA A 51 2.10 -5.91 8.24
N PHE A 52 1.93 -5.28 7.07
CA PHE A 52 2.97 -4.46 6.44
C PHE A 52 3.41 -3.32 7.37
N HIS A 53 2.48 -2.51 7.88
CA HIS A 53 2.83 -1.39 8.77
C HIS A 53 3.45 -1.84 10.10
N MET A 54 3.04 -2.98 10.63
CA MET A 54 3.62 -3.54 11.84
C MET A 54 5.08 -3.97 11.65
N TYR A 55 5.44 -4.46 10.46
CA TYR A 55 6.75 -5.04 10.16
C TYR A 55 7.54 -4.28 9.08
N GLN A 56 7.17 -3.04 8.75
CA GLN A 56 7.86 -2.24 7.74
C GLN A 56 9.35 -2.02 8.05
N HIS A 57 9.74 -2.08 9.31
CA HIS A 57 11.14 -1.98 9.73
C HIS A 57 11.98 -3.24 9.42
N LEU A 58 11.36 -4.33 8.94
CA LEU A 58 12.02 -5.60 8.59
C LEU A 58 11.89 -5.97 7.10
N LEU A 59 11.50 -5.04 6.22
CA LEU A 59 11.25 -5.33 4.79
C LEU A 59 12.45 -5.95 4.07
N SER A 60 13.68 -5.65 4.49
CA SER A 60 14.88 -6.25 3.92
C SER A 60 15.01 -7.75 4.22
N GLU A 61 14.49 -8.21 5.36
CA GLU A 61 14.73 -9.55 5.93
C GLU A 61 13.50 -10.47 5.85
N THR A 62 12.30 -9.90 5.63
CA THR A 62 11.04 -10.64 5.74
C THR A 62 10.26 -10.70 4.43
N MET A 63 9.43 -11.73 4.29
CA MET A 63 8.52 -11.92 3.17
C MET A 63 7.08 -12.06 3.67
N PHE A 64 6.14 -11.68 2.82
CA PHE A 64 4.71 -11.76 3.13
C PHE A 64 4.03 -12.81 2.27
N VAL A 65 3.04 -13.48 2.83
CA VAL A 65 2.09 -14.35 2.12
C VAL A 65 0.70 -14.16 2.67
N GLY A 66 -0.32 -14.14 1.81
CA GLY A 66 -1.71 -13.92 2.21
C GLY A 66 -2.56 -15.18 2.07
N VAL A 67 -3.43 -15.39 3.07
CA VAL A 67 -4.52 -16.36 3.05
C VAL A 67 -5.83 -15.57 3.21
N HIS A 68 -6.70 -15.57 2.20
CA HIS A 68 -7.93 -14.79 2.26
C HIS A 68 -9.10 -15.61 2.82
N THR A 69 -9.76 -15.09 3.83
CA THR A 69 -10.90 -15.76 4.50
C THR A 69 -12.27 -15.28 3.99
N GLY A 70 -12.28 -14.29 3.12
CA GLY A 70 -13.44 -13.74 2.44
C GLY A 70 -13.26 -13.74 0.92
N ASN A 71 -13.68 -12.66 0.24
CA ASN A 71 -13.48 -12.49 -1.20
C ASN A 71 -12.00 -12.41 -1.56
N LEU A 72 -11.64 -12.84 -2.76
CA LEU A 72 -10.29 -12.78 -3.28
C LEU A 72 -9.80 -11.32 -3.33
N GLY A 73 -8.71 -11.06 -2.61
CA GLY A 73 -8.00 -9.78 -2.65
C GLY A 73 -6.85 -9.77 -3.65
N PHE A 74 -6.14 -8.66 -3.71
CA PHE A 74 -4.98 -8.50 -4.60
C PHE A 74 -3.67 -9.01 -4.01
N TYR A 75 -3.61 -9.26 -2.70
CA TYR A 75 -2.37 -9.67 -2.02
C TYR A 75 -2.33 -11.14 -1.62
N ALA A 76 -3.48 -11.79 -1.42
CA ALA A 76 -3.54 -13.17 -0.98
C ALA A 76 -3.60 -14.18 -2.13
N ASP A 77 -2.92 -15.31 -1.99
CA ASP A 77 -2.85 -16.38 -2.99
C ASP A 77 -3.56 -17.67 -2.55
N PHE A 78 -3.90 -17.81 -1.28
CA PHE A 78 -4.43 -19.04 -0.70
C PHE A 78 -5.78 -18.81 -0.02
N HIS A 79 -6.61 -19.85 -0.05
CA HIS A 79 -7.79 -19.99 0.79
C HIS A 79 -7.46 -20.79 2.06
N PRO A 80 -8.27 -20.70 3.13
CA PRO A 80 -8.08 -21.54 4.33
C PRO A 80 -8.07 -23.03 4.04
N GLU A 81 -8.85 -23.47 3.07
CA GLU A 81 -8.94 -24.87 2.62
C GLU A 81 -7.65 -25.38 1.96
N GLU A 82 -6.76 -24.47 1.55
CA GLU A 82 -5.45 -24.76 0.98
C GLU A 82 -4.30 -24.66 2.01
N SER A 83 -4.61 -24.59 3.31
CA SER A 83 -3.60 -24.42 4.36
C SER A 83 -2.54 -25.52 4.35
N ASP A 84 -2.90 -26.78 4.09
CA ASP A 84 -1.94 -27.88 4.02
C ASP A 84 -0.95 -27.70 2.87
N LEU A 85 -1.45 -27.28 1.70
CA LEU A 85 -0.61 -26.98 0.56
C LEU A 85 0.35 -25.83 0.86
N LEU A 86 -0.14 -24.74 1.46
CA LEU A 86 0.70 -23.60 1.86
C LEU A 86 1.81 -24.03 2.82
N ILE A 87 1.47 -24.83 3.84
CA ILE A 87 2.41 -25.34 4.84
C ILE A 87 3.50 -26.21 4.18
N ASP A 88 3.11 -27.10 3.27
CA ASP A 88 4.05 -27.96 2.53
C ASP A 88 5.02 -27.14 1.67
N LEU A 89 4.50 -26.13 0.95
CA LEU A 89 5.30 -25.26 0.11
C LEU A 89 6.25 -24.37 0.91
N ILE A 90 5.81 -23.87 2.08
CA ILE A 90 6.68 -23.12 3.01
C ILE A 90 7.80 -24.01 3.54
N ASP A 91 7.49 -25.24 3.93
CA ASP A 91 8.46 -26.20 4.46
C ASP A 91 9.54 -26.54 3.44
N ARG A 92 9.13 -26.80 2.20
CA ARG A 92 10.04 -27.08 1.09
C ARG A 92 10.75 -25.83 0.56
N LYS A 93 10.37 -24.63 1.00
CA LYS A 93 10.86 -23.35 0.49
C LYS A 93 10.65 -23.19 -1.02
N GLU A 94 9.58 -23.76 -1.55
CA GLU A 94 9.23 -23.74 -2.97
C GLU A 94 8.45 -22.46 -3.34
N PHE A 95 9.10 -21.30 -3.28
CA PHE A 95 8.50 -20.02 -3.63
C PHE A 95 9.46 -19.12 -4.40
N VAL A 96 8.88 -18.21 -5.18
CA VAL A 96 9.59 -17.13 -5.87
C VAL A 96 9.37 -15.84 -5.09
N LYS A 97 10.43 -15.07 -4.87
CA LYS A 97 10.33 -13.73 -4.30
C LYS A 97 9.85 -12.76 -5.37
N THR A 98 8.74 -12.10 -5.10
CA THR A 98 8.24 -11.01 -5.95
C THR A 98 8.24 -9.73 -5.14
N GLU A 99 8.82 -8.68 -5.69
CA GLU A 99 8.95 -7.39 -5.04
C GLU A 99 7.99 -6.38 -5.65
N PHE A 100 7.28 -5.64 -4.78
CA PHE A 100 6.42 -4.54 -5.20
C PHE A 100 6.96 -3.23 -4.67
N PRO A 101 6.90 -2.16 -5.48
CA PRO A 101 7.33 -0.83 -5.06
C PRO A 101 6.38 -0.25 -4.01
N LEU A 102 6.93 0.64 -3.19
CA LEU A 102 6.23 1.41 -2.18
C LEU A 102 6.29 2.90 -2.54
N VAL A 103 5.35 3.69 -2.02
CA VAL A 103 5.50 5.15 -2.00
C VAL A 103 6.26 5.54 -0.74
N HIS A 104 7.38 6.23 -0.90
CA HIS A 104 8.02 6.96 0.19
C HIS A 104 7.37 8.34 0.31
N VAL A 105 6.96 8.69 1.51
CA VAL A 105 6.34 9.98 1.86
C VAL A 105 7.22 10.66 2.87
N LYS A 106 7.79 11.81 2.52
CA LYS A 106 8.57 12.61 3.44
C LYS A 106 7.84 13.93 3.71
N VAL A 107 7.42 14.10 4.95
CA VAL A 107 6.69 15.30 5.40
C VAL A 107 7.65 16.23 6.11
N HIS A 108 7.71 17.49 5.66
CA HIS A 108 8.45 18.56 6.31
C HIS A 108 7.50 19.46 7.06
N THR A 109 7.67 19.58 8.36
CA THR A 109 6.90 20.47 9.24
C THR A 109 7.83 21.41 10.00
N ASP A 110 7.25 22.37 10.71
CA ASP A 110 8.02 23.25 11.60
C ASP A 110 8.64 22.48 12.79
N ASN A 111 8.16 21.26 13.09
CA ASN A 111 8.67 20.40 14.15
C ASN A 111 9.73 19.37 13.69
N GLY A 112 10.04 19.34 12.40
CA GLY A 112 11.01 18.41 11.81
C GLY A 112 10.47 17.62 10.64
N GLU A 113 11.12 16.50 10.35
CA GLU A 113 10.81 15.64 9.21
C GLU A 113 10.26 14.29 9.68
N GLU A 114 9.22 13.82 9.01
CA GLU A 114 8.63 12.49 9.21
C GLU A 114 8.71 11.70 7.90
N ASN A 115 9.01 10.40 8.00
CA ASN A 115 9.09 9.50 6.85
C ASN A 115 8.09 8.36 7.02
N HIS A 116 7.35 8.07 5.96
CA HIS A 116 6.36 7.01 5.92
C HIS A 116 6.49 6.19 4.63
N LEU A 117 6.01 4.95 4.66
CA LEU A 117 5.89 4.08 3.50
C LEU A 117 4.43 3.70 3.30
N ALA A 118 3.94 3.80 2.07
CA ALA A 118 2.61 3.32 1.70
C ALA A 118 2.71 2.14 0.73
N LEU A 119 1.91 1.09 0.97
CA LEU A 119 1.80 -0.06 0.09
C LEU A 119 0.73 0.14 -1.00
N ASN A 120 -0.41 0.75 -0.65
CA ASN A 120 -1.44 1.12 -1.60
C ASN A 120 -1.29 2.56 -2.06
N GLU A 121 -1.65 3.49 -1.19
CA GLU A 121 -1.66 4.92 -1.52
C GLU A 121 -1.53 5.80 -0.28
N THR A 122 -1.22 7.05 -0.54
CA THR A 122 -1.32 8.16 0.42
C THR A 122 -2.22 9.23 -0.14
N THR A 123 -3.00 9.91 0.71
CA THR A 123 -3.80 11.06 0.29
C THR A 123 -3.53 12.28 1.16
N LEU A 124 -3.61 13.46 0.56
CA LEU A 124 -3.60 14.73 1.28
C LEU A 124 -4.94 15.43 1.04
N LYS A 125 -5.61 15.81 2.13
CA LYS A 125 -6.91 16.47 2.14
C LYS A 125 -6.94 17.56 3.22
N MET A 126 -7.97 18.42 3.17
CA MET A 126 -8.28 19.31 4.30
C MET A 126 -9.09 18.57 5.38
N VAL A 127 -8.80 18.81 6.66
CA VAL A 127 -9.54 18.16 7.77
C VAL A 127 -11.01 18.56 7.79
N GLN A 128 -11.33 19.83 7.50
CA GLN A 128 -12.69 20.37 7.66
C GLN A 128 -13.53 20.32 6.37
N GLY A 129 -13.14 19.51 5.36
CA GLY A 129 -13.88 19.42 4.11
C GLY A 129 -13.85 20.69 3.26
N SER A 130 -12.95 21.63 3.56
CA SER A 130 -12.68 22.79 2.72
C SER A 130 -11.81 22.39 1.52
N THR A 131 -11.75 23.28 0.51
CA THR A 131 -10.94 23.05 -0.68
C THR A 131 -9.46 23.04 -0.36
N LEU A 132 -8.75 21.97 -0.71
CA LEU A 132 -7.30 21.91 -0.69
C LEU A 132 -6.75 22.76 -1.83
N ALA A 133 -5.85 23.70 -1.50
CA ALA A 133 -5.12 24.50 -2.47
C ALA A 133 -3.62 24.32 -2.24
N ILE A 134 -2.92 23.76 -3.23
CA ILE A 134 -1.49 23.43 -3.13
C ILE A 134 -0.77 23.77 -4.43
N ASP A 135 0.50 24.13 -4.31
CA ASP A 135 1.42 24.12 -5.45
C ASP A 135 2.03 22.71 -5.60
N VAL A 136 2.04 22.22 -6.82
CA VAL A 136 2.57 20.88 -7.17
C VAL A 136 3.83 21.08 -8.01
N GLY A 137 4.89 20.37 -7.64
CA GLY A 137 6.16 20.32 -8.36
C GLY A 137 6.52 18.90 -8.78
N ILE A 138 7.10 18.73 -9.96
CA ILE A 138 7.61 17.45 -10.48
C ILE A 138 9.05 17.63 -10.93
N GLY A 139 9.95 16.77 -10.43
CA GLY A 139 11.36 16.81 -10.80
C GLY A 139 12.03 18.15 -10.49
N GLY A 140 11.65 18.79 -9.39
CA GLY A 140 12.20 20.08 -8.95
C GLY A 140 11.64 21.31 -9.68
N LYS A 141 10.67 21.16 -10.59
CA LYS A 141 10.04 22.26 -11.32
C LYS A 141 8.58 22.40 -10.91
N HIS A 142 8.10 23.65 -10.81
CA HIS A 142 6.66 23.90 -10.63
C HIS A 142 5.89 23.29 -11.80
N PHE A 143 4.85 22.54 -11.47
CA PHE A 143 4.01 21.85 -12.46
C PHE A 143 2.64 22.52 -12.57
N GLU A 144 1.90 22.62 -11.46
CA GLU A 144 0.58 23.23 -11.44
C GLU A 144 0.21 23.79 -10.06
N LYS A 145 -0.83 24.59 -10.03
CA LYS A 145 -1.53 25.00 -8.81
C LYS A 145 -2.85 24.24 -8.72
N PHE A 146 -2.86 23.19 -7.91
CA PHE A 146 -4.02 22.34 -7.71
C PHE A 146 -5.04 23.00 -6.77
N ARG A 147 -6.32 22.81 -7.08
CA ARG A 147 -7.45 23.05 -6.18
C ARG A 147 -8.48 21.93 -6.31
N GLY A 148 -8.96 21.39 -5.19
CA GLY A 148 -9.94 20.29 -5.16
C GLY A 148 -10.13 19.76 -3.76
N ASP A 149 -10.70 18.58 -3.64
CA ASP A 149 -10.89 17.91 -2.34
C ASP A 149 -9.59 17.29 -1.81
N GLY A 150 -8.64 16.98 -2.69
CA GLY A 150 -7.36 16.38 -2.32
C GLY A 150 -6.58 15.80 -3.48
N ILE A 151 -5.48 15.19 -3.15
CA ILE A 151 -4.66 14.40 -4.07
C ILE A 151 -4.44 12.99 -3.51
N CYS A 152 -4.27 12.03 -4.41
CA CYS A 152 -3.93 10.65 -4.09
C CYS A 152 -2.64 10.27 -4.83
N ILE A 153 -1.66 9.76 -4.11
CA ILE A 153 -0.44 9.21 -4.69
C ILE A 153 -0.42 7.72 -4.42
N SER A 154 -0.50 6.90 -5.48
CA SER A 154 -0.60 5.45 -5.36
C SER A 154 0.61 4.72 -5.93
N THR A 155 0.86 3.54 -5.39
CA THR A 155 1.74 2.53 -5.98
C THR A 155 1.04 1.84 -7.15
N PRO A 156 1.76 1.08 -7.98
CA PRO A 156 1.14 0.19 -8.96
C PRO A 156 0.21 -0.86 -8.32
N SER A 157 0.59 -1.47 -7.19
CA SER A 157 -0.30 -2.40 -6.47
C SER A 157 -1.54 -1.70 -5.91
N GLY A 158 -1.41 -0.49 -5.39
CA GLY A 158 -2.52 0.35 -4.93
C GLY A 158 -3.39 0.92 -6.04
N SER A 159 -2.97 0.80 -7.31
CA SER A 159 -3.77 1.27 -8.45
C SER A 159 -5.16 0.62 -8.53
N THR A 160 -5.34 -0.54 -7.91
CA THR A 160 -6.62 -1.26 -7.81
C THR A 160 -7.44 -0.89 -6.56
N ALA A 161 -6.89 -0.08 -5.65
CA ALA A 161 -7.53 0.36 -4.41
C ALA A 161 -8.25 1.72 -4.59
N TYR A 162 -8.07 2.67 -3.71
CA TYR A 162 -8.76 3.97 -3.76
C TYR A 162 -8.46 4.74 -5.04
N ASN A 163 -7.24 4.66 -5.56
CA ASN A 163 -6.85 5.25 -6.84
C ASN A 163 -7.80 4.88 -8.00
N LYS A 164 -8.26 3.62 -8.06
CA LYS A 164 -9.24 3.19 -9.09
C LYS A 164 -10.55 3.94 -8.97
N SER A 165 -11.05 4.13 -7.75
CA SER A 165 -12.30 4.87 -7.50
C SER A 165 -12.21 6.34 -7.90
N LEU A 166 -10.99 6.89 -7.93
CA LEU A 166 -10.70 8.25 -8.37
C LEU A 166 -10.49 8.37 -9.90
N GLY A 167 -10.61 7.27 -10.65
CA GLY A 167 -10.39 7.26 -12.09
C GLY A 167 -8.92 7.15 -12.51
N GLY A 168 -8.05 6.79 -11.59
CA GLY A 168 -6.65 6.50 -11.89
C GLY A 168 -6.46 5.24 -12.75
N ALA A 169 -5.34 5.18 -13.48
CA ALA A 169 -5.01 4.03 -14.31
C ALA A 169 -4.67 2.80 -13.48
N LEU A 170 -5.03 1.61 -13.98
CA LEU A 170 -4.57 0.34 -13.43
C LEU A 170 -3.15 0.06 -13.91
N ILE A 171 -2.23 -0.18 -13.00
CA ILE A 171 -0.81 -0.39 -13.27
C ILE A 171 -0.41 -1.76 -12.73
N HIS A 172 0.26 -2.56 -13.57
CA HIS A 172 0.77 -3.85 -13.12
C HIS A 172 1.84 -3.66 -12.03
N PRO A 173 1.83 -4.41 -10.92
CA PRO A 173 2.75 -4.23 -9.77
C PRO A 173 4.25 -4.37 -10.08
N SER A 174 4.62 -4.88 -11.24
CA SER A 174 6.03 -4.95 -11.67
C SER A 174 6.62 -3.61 -12.12
N PHE A 175 5.81 -2.58 -12.33
CA PHE A 175 6.32 -1.26 -12.71
C PHE A 175 6.87 -0.52 -11.50
N GLN A 176 8.04 0.10 -11.67
CA GLN A 176 8.66 0.97 -10.66
C GLN A 176 8.21 2.41 -10.89
N SER A 177 7.04 2.75 -10.37
CA SER A 177 6.39 4.05 -10.58
C SER A 177 5.49 4.42 -9.41
N ILE A 178 5.13 5.70 -9.34
CA ILE A 178 4.02 6.20 -8.54
C ILE A 178 3.02 6.90 -9.45
N GLN A 179 1.77 7.03 -9.02
CA GLN A 179 0.73 7.72 -9.76
C GLN A 179 0.11 8.82 -8.91
N LEU A 180 0.07 10.05 -9.45
CA LEU A 180 -0.71 11.15 -8.90
C LEU A 180 -2.10 11.12 -9.54
N THR A 181 -3.14 11.15 -8.72
CA THR A 181 -4.54 11.28 -9.13
C THR A 181 -5.20 12.40 -8.32
N GLU A 182 -5.83 13.33 -9.01
CA GLU A 182 -6.57 14.43 -8.41
C GLU A 182 -7.90 13.92 -7.82
N ILE A 183 -8.32 14.49 -6.69
CA ILE A 183 -9.61 14.20 -6.05
C ILE A 183 -10.49 15.43 -6.24
N ALA A 184 -11.56 15.29 -7.05
CA ALA A 184 -12.55 16.33 -7.32
C ALA A 184 -11.91 17.69 -7.63
N SER A 185 -11.00 17.73 -8.58
CA SER A 185 -10.32 18.96 -8.98
C SER A 185 -11.26 20.02 -9.55
N ILE A 186 -11.01 21.28 -9.22
CA ILE A 186 -11.78 22.42 -9.71
C ILE A 186 -11.15 22.93 -11.01
N ASN A 187 -11.88 22.74 -12.12
CA ASN A 187 -11.49 23.24 -13.43
C ASN A 187 -12.52 24.24 -13.95
N ASN A 188 -12.12 25.51 -14.09
CA ASN A 188 -12.96 26.60 -14.60
C ASN A 188 -12.10 27.65 -15.32
N ARG A 189 -12.65 28.82 -15.57
CA ARG A 189 -11.91 29.92 -16.26
C ARG A 189 -10.74 30.48 -15.44
N VAL A 190 -10.79 30.37 -14.12
CA VAL A 190 -9.79 30.95 -13.18
C VAL A 190 -8.79 29.89 -12.74
N PHE A 191 -9.26 28.70 -12.47
CA PHE A 191 -8.44 27.59 -11.96
C PHE A 191 -8.38 26.48 -13.00
N ARG A 192 -7.17 26.04 -13.31
CA ARG A 192 -6.92 24.95 -14.27
C ARG A 192 -5.91 23.99 -13.66
N THR A 193 -6.26 22.71 -13.65
CA THR A 193 -5.38 21.60 -13.31
C THR A 193 -5.28 20.68 -14.50
N ILE A 194 -4.35 19.71 -14.46
CA ILE A 194 -4.16 18.76 -15.54
C ILE A 194 -5.43 17.91 -15.78
N GLY A 195 -6.21 17.64 -14.73
CA GLY A 195 -7.45 16.87 -14.82
C GLY A 195 -7.27 15.42 -15.25
N SER A 196 -6.05 14.92 -15.23
CA SER A 196 -5.69 13.54 -15.62
C SER A 196 -4.72 12.96 -14.63
N SER A 197 -4.79 11.64 -14.42
CA SER A 197 -3.80 10.94 -13.61
C SER A 197 -2.42 10.94 -14.31
N ILE A 198 -1.37 11.15 -13.53
CA ILE A 198 0.02 11.21 -14.00
C ILE A 198 0.81 10.07 -13.40
N ILE A 199 1.48 9.29 -14.23
CA ILE A 199 2.38 8.21 -13.80
C ILE A 199 3.81 8.72 -13.86
N LEU A 200 4.51 8.68 -12.73
CA LEU A 200 5.88 9.13 -12.58
C LEU A 200 6.83 7.92 -12.43
N PRO A 201 7.91 7.87 -13.21
CA PRO A 201 8.93 6.84 -13.07
C PRO A 201 9.73 7.02 -11.76
N SER A 202 10.46 5.99 -11.36
CA SER A 202 11.15 5.92 -10.07
C SER A 202 12.19 7.02 -9.81
N HIS A 203 12.75 7.62 -10.87
CA HIS A 203 13.73 8.70 -10.75
C HIS A 203 13.11 10.12 -10.63
N HIS A 204 11.77 10.22 -10.60
CA HIS A 204 11.08 11.49 -10.39
C HIS A 204 10.57 11.62 -8.95
N THR A 205 10.63 12.85 -8.46
CA THR A 205 9.99 13.24 -7.20
C THR A 205 8.78 14.12 -7.49
N LEU A 206 7.73 13.91 -6.73
CA LEU A 206 6.57 14.79 -6.67
C LEU A 206 6.63 15.56 -5.35
N ASN A 207 6.56 16.87 -5.42
CA ASN A 207 6.55 17.75 -4.26
C ASN A 207 5.23 18.52 -4.20
N VAL A 208 4.65 18.64 -3.02
CA VAL A 208 3.49 19.47 -2.79
C VAL A 208 3.76 20.49 -1.68
N TYR A 209 3.25 21.69 -1.85
CA TYR A 209 3.46 22.82 -0.96
C TYR A 209 2.10 23.34 -0.49
N PRO A 210 1.55 22.78 0.61
CA PRO A 210 0.30 23.26 1.17
C PRO A 210 0.50 24.58 1.94
N ASN A 211 -0.61 25.24 2.27
CA ASN A 211 -0.56 26.39 3.15
C ASN A 211 -0.27 25.95 4.58
N LYS A 212 0.82 26.44 5.17
CA LYS A 212 1.26 26.09 6.52
C LYS A 212 0.24 26.36 7.64
N ASN A 213 -0.64 27.34 7.44
CA ASN A 213 -1.62 27.74 8.45
C ASN A 213 -2.85 26.82 8.47
N ASP A 214 -2.97 25.91 7.50
CA ASP A 214 -4.09 25.00 7.40
C ASP A 214 -3.80 23.68 8.12
N THR A 215 -4.87 23.01 8.56
CA THR A 215 -4.80 21.67 9.11
C THR A 215 -5.13 20.64 8.04
N HIS A 216 -4.21 19.75 7.79
CA HIS A 216 -4.31 18.75 6.73
C HIS A 216 -4.52 17.34 7.31
N LEU A 217 -5.26 16.53 6.57
CA LEU A 217 -5.38 15.09 6.80
C LEU A 217 -4.49 14.36 5.79
N LEU A 218 -3.40 13.81 6.28
CA LEU A 218 -2.56 12.88 5.52
C LEU A 218 -3.02 11.45 5.86
N THR A 219 -3.30 10.64 4.83
CA THR A 219 -3.52 9.20 5.04
C THR A 219 -2.36 8.41 4.44
N ILE A 220 -1.95 7.36 5.10
CA ILE A 220 -0.96 6.39 4.62
C ILE A 220 -1.63 5.01 4.71
N ASP A 221 -2.09 4.49 3.57
CA ASP A 221 -2.95 3.30 3.53
C ASP A 221 -4.17 3.48 4.46
N HIS A 222 -4.27 2.70 5.54
CA HIS A 222 -5.35 2.80 6.53
C HIS A 222 -5.02 3.71 7.73
N LEU A 223 -3.83 4.29 7.80
CA LEU A 223 -3.42 5.19 8.88
C LEU A 223 -3.82 6.63 8.56
N HIS A 224 -4.17 7.40 9.59
CA HIS A 224 -4.63 8.78 9.47
C HIS A 224 -3.82 9.69 10.37
N PHE A 225 -3.28 10.76 9.78
CA PHE A 225 -2.47 11.75 10.48
C PHE A 225 -3.07 13.14 10.27
N GLN A 226 -3.42 13.81 11.36
CA GLN A 226 -3.82 15.21 11.31
C GLN A 226 -2.58 16.06 11.57
N LEU A 227 -2.19 16.86 10.60
CA LEU A 227 -0.93 17.60 10.58
C LEU A 227 -1.15 19.09 10.41
N ASN A 228 -0.35 19.88 11.13
CA ASN A 228 -0.28 21.33 11.04
C ASN A 228 1.15 21.76 10.67
N GLY A 229 1.31 22.98 10.13
CA GLY A 229 2.63 23.53 9.85
C GLY A 229 3.41 22.77 8.77
N ILE A 230 2.71 22.12 7.84
CA ILE A 230 3.38 21.43 6.74
C ILE A 230 3.97 22.47 5.80
N SER A 231 5.30 22.41 5.62
CA SER A 231 6.00 23.25 4.65
C SER A 231 6.05 22.61 3.26
N SER A 232 6.23 21.31 3.20
CA SER A 232 6.20 20.51 1.97
C SER A 232 6.02 19.04 2.27
N ILE A 233 5.55 18.30 1.27
CA ILE A 233 5.58 16.83 1.28
C ILE A 233 6.25 16.37 -0.02
N GLU A 234 7.23 15.50 0.10
CA GLU A 234 7.88 14.83 -1.02
C GLU A 234 7.36 13.39 -1.15
N TYR A 235 7.02 13.01 -2.37
CA TYR A 235 6.63 11.65 -2.72
C TYR A 235 7.54 11.11 -3.82
N LYS A 236 7.99 9.88 -3.67
CA LYS A 236 8.79 9.15 -4.66
C LYS A 236 8.59 7.65 -4.52
N VAL A 237 9.05 6.89 -5.50
CA VAL A 237 9.20 5.44 -5.32
C VAL A 237 10.23 5.22 -4.22
N ALA A 238 9.88 4.41 -3.20
CA ALA A 238 10.77 4.09 -2.11
C ALA A 238 11.97 3.25 -2.59
N GLU A 239 13.07 3.32 -1.85
CA GLU A 239 14.21 2.40 -2.05
C GLU A 239 13.87 0.99 -1.54
N GLU A 240 13.04 0.93 -0.50
CA GLU A 240 12.50 -0.31 0.04
C GLU A 240 11.40 -0.88 -0.86
N THR A 241 11.31 -2.20 -0.87
CA THR A 241 10.24 -2.95 -1.52
C THR A 241 9.58 -3.89 -0.52
N ILE A 242 8.29 -4.16 -0.69
CA ILE A 242 7.67 -5.28 0.00
C ILE A 242 7.91 -6.56 -0.80
N LYS A 243 8.33 -7.63 -0.10
CA LYS A 243 8.62 -8.93 -0.70
C LYS A 243 7.48 -9.90 -0.42
N PHE A 244 6.93 -10.46 -1.47
CA PHE A 244 5.95 -11.55 -1.37
C PHE A 244 6.60 -12.90 -1.66
N ALA A 245 6.31 -13.88 -0.81
CA ALA A 245 6.59 -15.28 -1.14
C ALA A 245 5.46 -15.79 -2.04
N ARG A 246 5.73 -15.93 -3.35
CA ARG A 246 4.76 -16.41 -4.35
C ARG A 246 5.01 -17.88 -4.64
N PHE A 247 4.03 -18.70 -4.37
CA PHE A 247 4.08 -20.16 -4.53
C PHE A 247 3.43 -20.61 -5.84
N ARG A 248 2.76 -19.68 -6.53
CA ARG A 248 2.12 -19.89 -7.83
C ARG A 248 2.16 -18.61 -8.65
N HIS A 249 1.87 -18.72 -9.94
CA HIS A 249 1.79 -17.56 -10.82
C HIS A 249 0.79 -16.53 -10.27
N PHE A 250 1.18 -15.24 -10.29
CA PHE A 250 0.32 -14.12 -9.87
C PHE A 250 -0.43 -13.56 -11.08
N PRO A 251 -1.70 -13.93 -11.29
CA PRO A 251 -2.45 -13.53 -12.48
C PRO A 251 -3.12 -12.16 -12.27
N PHE A 252 -2.35 -11.08 -12.23
CA PHE A 252 -2.84 -9.74 -11.90
C PHE A 252 -4.09 -9.34 -12.72
N TRP A 253 -4.03 -9.46 -14.05
CA TRP A 253 -5.16 -9.07 -14.91
C TRP A 253 -6.39 -9.98 -14.75
N HIS A 254 -6.19 -11.23 -14.42
CA HIS A 254 -7.30 -12.11 -14.06
C HIS A 254 -7.96 -11.66 -12.76
N ARG A 255 -7.19 -11.29 -11.74
CA ARG A 255 -7.73 -10.75 -10.49
C ARG A 255 -8.48 -9.43 -10.71
N VAL A 256 -7.95 -8.55 -11.55
CA VAL A 256 -8.64 -7.30 -11.94
C VAL A 256 -9.99 -7.63 -12.55
N ARG A 257 -10.06 -8.58 -13.49
CA ARG A 257 -11.31 -9.02 -14.11
C ARG A 257 -12.28 -9.58 -13.09
N GLU A 258 -11.83 -10.52 -12.26
CA GLU A 258 -12.68 -11.16 -11.25
C GLU A 258 -13.20 -10.16 -10.20
N SER A 259 -12.38 -9.19 -9.82
CA SER A 259 -12.76 -8.22 -8.80
C SER A 259 -13.69 -7.11 -9.29
N PHE A 260 -13.66 -6.78 -10.59
CA PHE A 260 -14.33 -5.57 -11.09
C PHE A 260 -15.27 -5.79 -12.27
N ILE A 261 -15.22 -6.93 -12.95
CA ILE A 261 -15.97 -7.16 -14.19
C ILE A 261 -16.83 -8.43 -14.11
N SER A 262 -16.32 -9.51 -13.53
CA SER A 262 -17.06 -10.77 -13.39
C SER A 262 -18.17 -10.62 -12.36
N SER A 263 -19.40 -10.98 -12.76
CA SER A 263 -20.60 -11.01 -11.91
C SER A 263 -20.71 -12.32 -11.16
#